data_44fc396ec6020bedafe95ca0704bb807
#
_entry.id   44fc396ec6020bedafe95ca0704bb807
#
_cell.length_a   1.000
_cell.length_b   1.000
_cell.length_c   1.000
_cell.angle_alpha   90.00
_cell.angle_beta   90.00
_cell.angle_gamma   90.00
#
_symmetry.space_group_name_H-M   'P 1'
#
loop_
_entity.id
_entity.type
_entity.pdbx_description
1 polymer ?
#
loop_
_entity_poly.entity_id
_entity_poly.type
_entity_poly.pdbx_seq_one_letter_code
_entity_poly.pdbx_strand_id
1 'polypeptide(L)'
;DTLVRTIVWDGHVAGNIESWKVQGRRLVGYWIGREFWRNGIATRALAGFVQLDTVRPLHAWVATHNLASQRVLEKCGFIMVTGSQHIGDDGIAEVLFALW
;
A
#
# COMPACT_ATOMS: atom_id res chain seq x y z
N ASP A 1 9.11 8.34 12.92
CA ASP A 1 9.74 7.80 11.74
C ASP A 1 8.69 7.42 10.67
N THR A 2 7.88 8.41 10.31
CA THR A 2 6.82 8.23 9.31
C THR A 2 7.19 9.04 8.08
N LEU A 3 7.06 8.43 6.91
CA LEU A 3 7.25 9.09 5.64
C LEU A 3 5.88 9.25 4.97
N VAL A 4 5.51 10.50 4.63
CA VAL A 4 4.20 10.80 4.04
C VAL A 4 4.40 11.58 2.75
N ARG A 5 3.65 11.23 1.72
CA ARG A 5 3.65 11.97 0.45
C ARG A 5 2.21 12.15 -0.05
N THR A 6 1.93 13.36 -0.48
CA THR A 6 0.66 13.66 -1.15
C THR A 6 0.72 13.18 -2.58
N ILE A 7 -0.35 12.53 -3.03
CA ILE A 7 -0.48 12.08 -4.41
C ILE A 7 -1.22 13.16 -5.18
N VAL A 8 -0.60 13.66 -6.25
CA VAL A 8 -1.18 14.69 -7.11
C VAL A 8 -1.40 14.11 -8.49
N TRP A 9 -2.58 14.34 -9.05
CA TRP A 9 -2.95 13.89 -10.38
C TRP A 9 -3.62 15.04 -11.12
N ASP A 10 -3.05 15.40 -12.28
CA ASP A 10 -3.58 16.46 -13.13
C ASP A 10 -3.85 17.76 -12.34
N GLY A 11 -2.91 18.13 -11.48
CA GLY A 11 -3.00 19.34 -10.67
C GLY A 11 -3.91 19.24 -9.45
N HIS A 12 -4.53 18.08 -9.20
CA HIS A 12 -5.45 17.88 -8.09
C HIS A 12 -4.86 16.92 -7.06
N VAL A 13 -5.17 17.15 -5.78
CA VAL A 13 -4.82 16.20 -4.74
C VAL A 13 -5.70 14.98 -4.88
N ALA A 14 -5.09 13.84 -5.20
CA ALA A 14 -5.81 12.59 -5.43
C ALA A 14 -5.82 11.66 -4.21
N GLY A 15 -4.89 11.86 -3.27
CA GLY A 15 -4.80 11.03 -2.09
C GLY A 15 -3.47 11.19 -1.39
N ASN A 16 -3.09 10.18 -0.63
CA ASN A 16 -1.79 10.17 0.03
C ASN A 16 -1.24 8.74 0.11
N ILE A 17 0.05 8.67 0.37
CA ILE A 17 0.75 7.40 0.61
C ILE A 17 1.74 7.65 1.75
N GLU A 18 1.84 6.69 2.66
CA GLU A 18 2.71 6.82 3.81
C GLU A 18 3.30 5.48 4.23
N SER A 19 4.43 5.55 4.93
CA SER A 19 5.02 4.38 5.57
C SER A 19 5.38 4.72 7.01
N TRP A 20 5.31 3.72 7.87
CA TRP A 20 5.57 3.88 9.30
C TRP A 20 6.07 2.56 9.88
N LYS A 21 6.63 2.62 11.07
CA LYS A 21 7.18 1.46 11.75
C LYS A 21 6.28 1.04 12.90
N VAL A 22 5.92 -0.24 12.94
CA VAL A 22 5.13 -0.84 14.02
C VAL A 22 5.77 -2.17 14.41
N GLN A 23 6.17 -2.28 15.69
CA GLN A 23 6.72 -3.53 16.23
C GLN A 23 7.86 -4.10 15.36
N GLY A 24 8.76 -3.22 14.95
CA GLY A 24 9.92 -3.63 14.15
C GLY A 24 9.64 -3.87 12.67
N ARG A 25 8.40 -3.70 12.22
CA ARG A 25 8.00 -3.91 10.83
C ARG A 25 7.68 -2.57 10.18
N ARG A 26 8.21 -2.36 8.98
CA ARG A 26 7.88 -1.17 8.19
C ARG A 26 6.65 -1.45 7.35
N LEU A 27 5.61 -0.64 7.52
CA LEU A 27 4.35 -0.79 6.80
C LEU A 27 4.15 0.38 5.85
N VAL A 28 3.46 0.14 4.75
CA VAL A 28 3.04 1.17 3.80
C VAL A 28 1.54 1.07 3.59
N GLY A 29 0.90 2.24 3.46
CA GLY A 29 -0.51 2.33 3.13
C GLY A 29 -0.76 3.52 2.25
N TYR A 30 -1.86 3.50 1.51
CA TYR A 30 -2.25 4.61 0.65
C TYR A 30 -3.76 4.72 0.57
N TRP A 31 -4.19 5.93 0.20
CA TRP A 31 -5.59 6.22 -0.02
C TRP A 31 -5.72 7.06 -1.28
N ILE A 32 -6.66 6.70 -2.15
CA ILE A 32 -6.95 7.41 -3.39
C ILE A 32 -8.44 7.78 -3.38
N GLY A 33 -8.75 9.05 -3.65
CA GLY A 33 -10.12 9.51 -3.76
C GLY A 33 -10.86 8.76 -4.86
N ARG A 34 -12.14 8.45 -4.62
CA ARG A 34 -12.95 7.61 -5.51
C ARG A 34 -12.98 8.15 -6.94
N GLU A 35 -13.02 9.48 -7.11
CA GLU A 35 -13.08 10.11 -8.43
C GLU A 35 -11.79 9.88 -9.25
N PHE A 36 -10.72 9.46 -8.60
CA PHE A 36 -9.44 9.19 -9.27
C PHE A 36 -9.18 7.71 -9.51
N TRP A 37 -10.12 6.84 -9.14
CA TRP A 37 -9.92 5.40 -9.31
C TRP A 37 -9.86 5.03 -10.79
N ARG A 38 -9.22 3.89 -11.10
CA ARG A 38 -9.11 3.29 -12.44
C ARG A 38 -8.25 4.09 -13.42
N ASN A 39 -7.37 4.96 -12.89
CA ASN A 39 -6.44 5.72 -13.71
C ASN A 39 -4.99 5.24 -13.55
N GLY A 40 -4.77 4.13 -12.84
CA GLY A 40 -3.43 3.63 -12.57
C GLY A 40 -2.65 4.48 -11.59
N ILE A 41 -3.30 5.40 -10.87
CA ILE A 41 -2.66 6.34 -9.96
C ILE A 41 -2.00 5.61 -8.79
N ALA A 42 -2.72 4.65 -8.19
CA ALA A 42 -2.19 3.91 -7.05
C ALA A 42 -0.92 3.15 -7.41
N THR A 43 -0.89 2.49 -8.57
CA THR A 43 0.28 1.75 -9.03
C THR A 43 1.47 2.70 -9.25
N ARG A 44 1.23 3.83 -9.88
CA ARG A 44 2.29 4.83 -10.14
C ARG A 44 2.79 5.43 -8.83
N ALA A 45 1.89 5.77 -7.92
CA ALA A 45 2.24 6.34 -6.63
C ALA A 45 3.07 5.36 -5.80
N LEU A 46 2.65 4.10 -5.72
CA LEU A 46 3.38 3.08 -4.98
C LEU A 46 4.74 2.79 -5.62
N ALA A 47 4.80 2.69 -6.94
CA ALA A 47 6.06 2.47 -7.65
C ALA A 47 7.08 3.58 -7.36
N GLY A 48 6.63 4.84 -7.32
CA GLY A 48 7.49 5.96 -6.96
C GLY A 48 7.88 5.96 -5.49
N PHE A 49 6.92 5.61 -4.63
CA PHE A 49 7.15 5.64 -3.18
C PHE A 49 8.18 4.60 -2.73
N VAL A 50 8.18 3.40 -3.34
CA VAL A 50 9.15 2.36 -2.97
C VAL A 50 10.57 2.70 -3.41
N GLN A 51 10.74 3.66 -4.33
CA GLN A 51 12.05 4.21 -4.66
C GLN A 51 12.49 5.23 -3.61
N LEU A 52 11.55 5.87 -2.95
CA LEU A 52 11.83 6.87 -1.92
C LEU A 52 12.08 6.22 -0.56
N ASP A 53 11.21 5.29 -0.16
CA ASP A 53 11.39 4.52 1.07
C ASP A 53 12.08 3.21 0.74
N THR A 54 13.38 3.16 1.03
CA THR A 54 14.23 2.02 0.66
C THR A 54 14.35 0.96 1.75
N VAL A 55 13.65 1.13 2.87
CA VAL A 55 13.65 0.12 3.95
C VAL A 55 13.05 -1.17 3.42
N ARG A 56 13.73 -2.29 3.66
CA ARG A 56 13.29 -3.63 3.26
C ARG A 56 13.40 -4.59 4.44
N PRO A 57 12.48 -5.51 4.62
CA PRO A 57 11.26 -5.64 3.81
C PRO A 57 10.26 -4.52 4.13
N LEU A 58 9.50 -4.13 3.12
CA LEU A 58 8.39 -3.20 3.26
C LEU A 58 7.10 -4.01 3.16
N HIS A 59 6.18 -3.81 4.10
CA HIS A 59 4.97 -4.63 4.20
C HIS A 59 3.71 -3.81 3.97
N ALA A 60 2.65 -4.45 3.52
CA ALA A 60 1.34 -3.83 3.37
C ALA A 60 0.24 -4.81 3.74
N TRP A 61 -0.67 -4.37 4.61
CA TRP A 61 -1.89 -5.13 4.89
C TRP A 61 -2.95 -4.75 3.86
N VAL A 62 -3.69 -5.72 3.37
CA VAL A 62 -4.78 -5.47 2.44
C VAL A 62 -5.94 -6.43 2.72
N ALA A 63 -7.17 -5.92 2.61
CA ALA A 63 -8.34 -6.75 2.77
C ALA A 63 -8.35 -7.85 1.70
N THR A 64 -8.70 -9.07 2.11
CA THR A 64 -8.68 -10.22 1.19
C THR A 64 -9.64 -10.05 0.02
N HIS A 65 -10.72 -9.27 0.20
CA HIS A 65 -11.69 -9.01 -0.87
C HIS A 65 -11.27 -7.86 -1.78
N ASN A 66 -10.25 -7.09 -1.42
CA ASN A 66 -9.82 -5.92 -2.22
C ASN A 66 -8.81 -6.35 -3.28
N LEU A 67 -9.32 -6.97 -4.35
CA LEU A 67 -8.47 -7.49 -5.41
C LEU A 67 -7.73 -6.39 -6.17
N ALA A 68 -8.34 -5.22 -6.31
CA ALA A 68 -7.70 -4.09 -6.99
C ALA A 68 -6.42 -3.67 -6.26
N SER A 69 -6.46 -3.55 -4.93
CA SER A 69 -5.29 -3.19 -4.15
C SER A 69 -4.22 -4.28 -4.18
N GLN A 70 -4.63 -5.54 -4.15
CA GLN A 70 -3.68 -6.66 -4.27
C GLN A 70 -2.93 -6.60 -5.60
N ARG A 71 -3.63 -6.28 -6.70
CA ARG A 71 -3.00 -6.14 -8.02
C ARG A 71 -2.00 -4.98 -8.05
N VAL A 72 -2.33 -3.87 -7.39
CA VAL A 72 -1.40 -2.74 -7.28
C VAL A 72 -0.11 -3.18 -6.59
N LEU A 73 -0.23 -3.88 -5.47
CA LEU A 73 0.92 -4.39 -4.74
C LEU A 73 1.75 -5.35 -5.60
N GLU A 74 1.10 -6.29 -6.26
CA GLU A 74 1.78 -7.27 -7.11
C GLU A 74 2.53 -6.61 -8.26
N LYS A 75 1.92 -5.62 -8.90
CA LYS A 75 2.56 -4.87 -9.99
C LYS A 75 3.81 -4.13 -9.52
N CYS A 76 3.87 -3.78 -8.25
CA CYS A 76 5.02 -3.09 -7.67
C CYS A 76 6.04 -4.05 -7.02
N GLY A 77 5.87 -5.35 -7.24
CA GLY A 77 6.84 -6.36 -6.78
C GLY A 77 6.57 -6.95 -5.43
N PHE A 78 5.47 -6.58 -4.78
CA PHE A 78 5.10 -7.17 -3.50
C PHE A 78 4.60 -8.60 -3.69
N ILE A 79 4.88 -9.46 -2.72
CA ILE A 79 4.52 -10.87 -2.74
C ILE A 79 3.69 -11.17 -1.49
N MET A 80 2.61 -11.93 -1.65
CA MET A 80 1.77 -12.33 -0.52
C MET A 80 2.58 -13.21 0.43
N VAL A 81 2.50 -12.90 1.72
CA VAL A 81 3.14 -13.70 2.77
C VAL A 81 2.23 -14.86 3.11
N THR A 82 2.68 -16.07 2.86
CA THR A 82 1.92 -17.30 3.11
C THR A 82 1.56 -17.41 4.61
N GLY A 83 0.29 -17.71 4.88
CA GLY A 83 -0.18 -17.90 6.24
C GLY A 83 -0.41 -16.61 7.02
N SER A 84 -0.37 -15.46 6.35
CA SER A 84 -0.54 -14.16 7.02
C SER A 84 -1.98 -13.73 7.21
N GLN A 85 -2.95 -14.49 6.67
CA GLN A 85 -4.36 -14.11 6.73
C GLN A 85 -4.85 -14.08 8.18
N HIS A 86 -5.53 -12.99 8.54
CA HIS A 86 -6.14 -12.85 9.86
C HIS A 86 -7.36 -11.92 9.77
N ILE A 87 -8.13 -11.86 10.86
CA ILE A 87 -9.24 -10.91 10.98
C ILE A 87 -8.72 -9.68 11.71
N GLY A 88 -8.84 -8.52 11.08
CA GLY A 88 -8.45 -7.25 11.69
C GLY A 88 -9.42 -6.82 12.80
N ASP A 89 -9.06 -5.76 13.50
CA ASP A 89 -9.85 -5.21 14.62
C ASP A 89 -11.25 -4.78 14.17
N ASP A 90 -11.40 -4.41 12.90
CA ASP A 90 -12.67 -4.01 12.29
C ASP A 90 -13.51 -5.21 11.82
N GLY A 91 -13.04 -6.45 12.05
CA GLY A 91 -13.74 -7.66 11.61
C GLY A 91 -13.52 -8.02 10.15
N ILE A 92 -12.64 -7.30 9.44
CA ILE A 92 -12.35 -7.56 8.03
C ILE A 92 -11.13 -8.47 7.90
N ALA A 93 -11.25 -9.51 7.08
CA ALA A 93 -10.14 -10.42 6.80
C ALA A 93 -9.08 -9.69 5.97
N GLU A 94 -7.82 -9.80 6.40
CA GLU A 94 -6.67 -9.15 5.77
C GLU A 94 -5.56 -10.16 5.50
N VAL A 95 -4.70 -9.81 4.56
CA VAL A 95 -3.51 -10.58 4.23
C VAL A 95 -2.33 -9.62 4.11
N LEU A 96 -1.13 -10.11 4.44
CA LEU A 96 0.09 -9.32 4.41
C LEU A 96 0.83 -9.54 3.09
N PHE A 97 1.26 -8.45 2.48
CA PHE A 97 2.18 -8.47 1.34
C PHE A 97 3.52 -7.90 1.76
N ALA A 98 4.58 -8.36 1.13
CA ALA A 98 5.94 -7.89 1.43
C ALA A 98 6.71 -7.61 0.15
N LEU A 99 7.48 -6.52 0.20
CA LEU A 99 8.49 -6.20 -0.81
C LEU A 99 9.85 -6.40 -0.16
N TRP A 100 10.52 -7.45 -0.55
CA TRP A 100 11.81 -7.85 0.00
C TRP A 100 12.96 -7.07 -0.66
#